data_03e24cd9b6a92eba8adcd2a9f340ef07
#
_entry.id   03e24cd9b6a92eba8adcd2a9f340ef07
#
_cell.length_a   1.000
_cell.length_b   1.000
_cell.length_c   1.000
_cell.angle_alpha   90.00
_cell.angle_beta   90.00
_cell.angle_gamma   90.00
#
_symmetry.space_group_name_H-M   'P 1'
#
loop_
_entity.id
_entity.type
_entity.pdbx_description
1 polymer ?
#
loop_
_entity_poly.entity_id
_entity_poly.type
_entity_poly.pdbx_seq_one_letter_code
_entity_poly.pdbx_strand_id
1 'polypeptide(L)'
;MFRRKVYERIMEWKAGKGSTGLLIEGPRRVGKTTVVEEFARNEFDSYLLIDFSIASKDVIGLFHRYSNDLDSLFLYLQLEFGVELFEQRSVIVFDEIQFFPFARQMIKHLVKDGRYYYIETGSLVSIRGTSSEILIPSEEDRIQMNPMDFEEFLWATGDTVTSKLLRRSFDDRTPLNEVHDTVMRKFTEYMLVGGMPQAVSEFIETNNFDRVEESKIRILNLYLDDTEKSGASLGPKTRQILTRLPAMLSRHEKRVTPSAIRKDSRTREYIKAVNWLMDSKMVNGCFRISDPSPAMARSVDESMFKLYMADTGLLITSTFMSNSGDRSDIYKALVSGRLGINKGMFLENAVAQALVASGHHLWFGRFVDQTDRRSYEVDFLIADSKRVMPIEVKSGQSTKHASLDRYADKYDEWIDQMYVVHTKDLRVDGDLVYIPVYMAMFL
;
A
#
# COMPACT_ATOMS: atom_id res chain seq x y z
N MET A 1 -8.00 18.81 3.86
CA MET A 1 -7.54 17.47 3.42
C MET A 1 -6.02 17.47 3.25
N PHE A 2 -5.32 16.35 3.45
CA PHE A 2 -3.90 16.24 3.11
C PHE A 2 -3.70 16.15 1.58
N ARG A 3 -2.63 16.75 1.07
CA ARG A 3 -2.21 16.56 -0.32
C ARG A 3 -1.81 15.09 -0.53
N ARG A 4 -2.38 14.43 -1.56
CA ARG A 4 -2.12 13.03 -1.87
C ARG A 4 -1.72 12.88 -3.35
N LYS A 5 -0.72 12.06 -3.62
CA LYS A 5 -0.26 11.76 -5.00
C LYS A 5 -1.37 11.15 -5.87
N VAL A 6 -2.27 10.41 -5.25
CA VAL A 6 -3.42 9.81 -5.94
C VAL A 6 -4.33 10.87 -6.61
N TYR A 7 -4.38 12.10 -6.08
CA TYR A 7 -5.18 13.17 -6.66
C TYR A 7 -4.73 13.50 -8.10
N GLU A 8 -3.42 13.52 -8.35
CA GLU A 8 -2.85 13.76 -9.69
C GLU A 8 -3.25 12.64 -10.67
N ARG A 9 -3.25 11.39 -10.23
CA ARG A 9 -3.71 10.23 -11.03
C ARG A 9 -5.21 10.30 -11.35
N ILE A 10 -6.04 10.80 -10.42
CA ILE A 10 -7.48 11.01 -10.68
C ILE A 10 -7.64 12.13 -11.71
N MET A 11 -6.81 13.19 -11.68
CA MET A 11 -6.81 14.25 -12.71
C MET A 11 -6.47 13.70 -14.10
N GLU A 12 -5.47 12.80 -14.19
CA GLU A 12 -5.11 12.12 -15.44
C GLU A 12 -6.29 11.32 -16.00
N TRP A 13 -7.00 10.55 -15.15
CA TRP A 13 -8.21 9.84 -15.53
C TRP A 13 -9.30 10.79 -16.02
N LYS A 14 -9.55 11.90 -15.32
CA LYS A 14 -10.56 12.90 -15.73
C LYS A 14 -10.25 13.45 -17.12
N ALA A 15 -8.97 13.63 -17.47
CA ALA A 15 -8.56 14.09 -18.81
C ALA A 15 -9.00 13.13 -19.93
N GLY A 16 -9.26 11.86 -19.64
CA GLY A 16 -9.85 10.86 -20.54
C GLY A 16 -11.34 11.06 -20.84
N LYS A 17 -11.96 12.13 -20.35
CA LYS A 17 -13.35 12.57 -20.61
C LYS A 17 -14.42 11.51 -20.29
N GLY A 18 -14.23 10.73 -19.21
CA GLY A 18 -15.24 9.76 -18.75
C GLY A 18 -15.40 8.54 -19.66
N SER A 19 -14.37 8.21 -20.44
CA SER A 19 -14.36 7.00 -21.28
C SER A 19 -14.41 5.70 -20.47
N THR A 20 -14.07 5.76 -19.19
CA THR A 20 -14.11 4.66 -18.22
C THR A 20 -14.64 5.16 -16.87
N GLY A 21 -15.23 4.25 -16.08
CA GLY A 21 -15.40 4.46 -14.65
C GLY A 21 -14.05 4.36 -13.94
N LEU A 22 -13.92 4.94 -12.76
CA LEU A 22 -12.70 4.87 -11.95
C LEU A 22 -12.97 4.16 -10.63
N LEU A 23 -12.31 3.03 -10.40
CA LEU A 23 -12.29 2.38 -9.08
C LEU A 23 -11.05 2.78 -8.29
N ILE A 24 -11.25 3.37 -7.11
CA ILE A 24 -10.19 3.64 -6.14
C ILE A 24 -10.25 2.59 -5.04
N GLU A 25 -9.30 1.66 -5.06
CA GLU A 25 -9.17 0.60 -4.06
C GLU A 25 -8.01 0.86 -3.09
N GLY A 26 -8.11 0.34 -1.90
CA GLY A 26 -7.06 0.48 -0.87
C GLY A 26 -7.57 0.09 0.51
N PRO A 27 -6.67 -0.03 1.51
CA PRO A 27 -7.06 -0.47 2.83
C PRO A 27 -8.09 0.46 3.48
N ARG A 28 -8.79 -0.03 4.48
CA ARG A 28 -9.71 0.81 5.27
C ARG A 28 -8.93 1.93 5.97
N ARG A 29 -9.59 3.10 6.11
CA ARG A 29 -9.04 4.30 6.77
C ARG A 29 -7.87 4.96 6.04
N VAL A 30 -7.57 4.60 4.79
CA VAL A 30 -6.52 5.24 3.99
C VAL A 30 -6.93 6.60 3.40
N GLY A 31 -8.22 6.97 3.50
CA GLY A 31 -8.76 8.27 3.10
C GLY A 31 -9.38 8.33 1.70
N LYS A 32 -9.83 7.19 1.14
CA LYS A 32 -10.44 7.10 -0.20
C LYS A 32 -11.61 8.09 -0.37
N THR A 33 -12.64 7.95 0.47
CA THR A 33 -13.84 8.80 0.44
C THR A 33 -13.48 10.28 0.52
N THR A 34 -12.56 10.64 1.44
CA THR A 34 -12.13 12.03 1.63
C THR A 34 -11.47 12.63 0.38
N VAL A 35 -10.58 11.86 -0.28
CA VAL A 35 -9.90 12.33 -1.50
C VAL A 35 -10.90 12.46 -2.65
N VAL A 36 -11.79 11.48 -2.82
CA VAL A 36 -12.77 11.48 -3.90
C VAL A 36 -13.79 12.61 -3.72
N GLU A 37 -14.29 12.84 -2.50
CA GLU A 37 -15.21 13.93 -2.23
C GLU A 37 -14.57 15.30 -2.46
N GLU A 38 -13.33 15.50 -2.02
CA GLU A 38 -12.59 16.73 -2.27
C GLU A 38 -12.35 16.94 -3.77
N PHE A 39 -11.97 15.87 -4.48
CA PHE A 39 -11.79 15.90 -5.92
C PHE A 39 -13.11 16.24 -6.64
N ALA A 40 -14.20 15.58 -6.26
CA ALA A 40 -15.52 15.83 -6.84
C ALA A 40 -15.96 17.29 -6.63
N ARG A 41 -15.73 17.83 -5.42
CA ARG A 41 -16.08 19.23 -5.08
C ARG A 41 -15.26 20.26 -5.84
N ASN A 42 -13.97 20.00 -6.09
CA ASN A 42 -13.06 20.96 -6.69
C ASN A 42 -13.08 20.92 -8.23
N GLU A 43 -13.35 19.75 -8.80
CA GLU A 43 -13.09 19.48 -10.21
C GLU A 43 -14.38 19.37 -11.05
N PHE A 44 -15.56 19.38 -10.43
CA PHE A 44 -16.86 19.27 -11.10
C PHE A 44 -17.81 20.39 -10.65
N ASP A 45 -18.77 20.73 -11.51
CA ASP A 45 -19.80 21.73 -11.22
C ASP A 45 -20.77 21.24 -10.15
N SER A 46 -21.06 19.94 -10.13
CA SER A 46 -21.80 19.27 -9.07
C SER A 46 -21.38 17.80 -8.94
N TYR A 47 -21.71 17.21 -7.82
CA TYR A 47 -21.46 15.78 -7.59
C TYR A 47 -22.56 15.15 -6.76
N LEU A 48 -22.76 13.85 -6.95
CA LEU A 48 -23.66 13.03 -6.16
C LEU A 48 -22.86 11.90 -5.53
N LEU A 49 -22.83 11.82 -4.18
CA LEU A 49 -22.12 10.79 -3.45
C LEU A 49 -23.13 9.85 -2.79
N ILE A 50 -23.05 8.57 -3.14
CA ILE A 50 -23.89 7.50 -2.58
C ILE A 50 -22.99 6.56 -1.76
N ASP A 51 -23.08 6.65 -0.45
CA ASP A 51 -22.42 5.69 0.46
C ASP A 51 -23.30 4.44 0.62
N PHE A 52 -22.94 3.36 -0.05
CA PHE A 52 -23.68 2.11 -0.01
C PHE A 52 -23.61 1.36 1.34
N SER A 53 -22.77 1.79 2.25
CA SER A 53 -22.72 1.21 3.61
C SER A 53 -23.91 1.63 4.46
N ILE A 54 -24.55 2.78 4.12
CA ILE A 54 -25.69 3.39 4.83
C ILE A 54 -26.86 3.74 3.93
N ALA A 55 -26.79 3.44 2.63
CA ALA A 55 -27.82 3.76 1.67
C ALA A 55 -29.19 3.19 2.07
N SER A 56 -30.25 3.99 1.91
CA SER A 56 -31.61 3.58 2.21
C SER A 56 -32.08 2.47 1.26
N LYS A 57 -33.10 1.69 1.69
CA LYS A 57 -33.73 0.70 0.82
C LYS A 57 -34.37 1.35 -0.41
N ASP A 58 -34.79 2.60 -0.31
CA ASP A 58 -35.41 3.34 -1.42
C ASP A 58 -34.36 3.65 -2.46
N VAL A 59 -33.18 4.15 -2.07
CA VAL A 59 -32.04 4.36 -2.99
C VAL A 59 -31.64 3.07 -3.69
N ILE A 60 -31.45 1.97 -2.93
CA ILE A 60 -31.16 0.65 -3.51
C ILE A 60 -32.26 0.20 -4.49
N GLY A 61 -33.53 0.47 -4.11
CA GLY A 61 -34.69 0.17 -4.95
C GLY A 61 -34.72 0.92 -6.27
N LEU A 62 -34.22 2.17 -6.33
CA LEU A 62 -34.10 2.93 -7.57
C LEU A 62 -33.22 2.23 -8.60
N PHE A 63 -32.05 1.74 -8.19
CA PHE A 63 -31.13 1.02 -9.06
C PHE A 63 -31.78 -0.24 -9.65
N HIS A 64 -32.48 -1.05 -8.83
CA HIS A 64 -33.13 -2.25 -9.32
C HIS A 64 -34.32 -1.92 -10.25
N ARG A 65 -35.10 -0.90 -9.92
CA ARG A 65 -36.31 -0.54 -10.69
C ARG A 65 -35.97 0.09 -12.02
N TYR A 66 -34.97 0.94 -12.07
CA TYR A 66 -34.61 1.77 -13.22
C TYR A 66 -33.29 1.39 -13.88
N SER A 67 -32.80 0.16 -13.68
CA SER A 67 -31.53 -0.32 -14.28
C SER A 67 -31.52 -0.24 -15.81
N ASN A 68 -32.70 -0.32 -16.46
CA ASN A 68 -32.87 -0.23 -17.92
C ASN A 68 -33.45 1.13 -18.38
N ASP A 69 -33.71 2.05 -17.46
CA ASP A 69 -34.24 3.40 -17.72
C ASP A 69 -33.39 4.41 -16.94
N LEU A 70 -32.26 4.78 -17.56
CA LEU A 70 -31.30 5.68 -16.91
C LEU A 70 -31.85 7.12 -16.74
N ASP A 71 -32.80 7.54 -17.57
CA ASP A 71 -33.46 8.87 -17.46
C ASP A 71 -34.22 8.95 -16.13
N SER A 72 -35.05 7.95 -15.87
CA SER A 72 -35.75 7.85 -14.60
C SER A 72 -34.79 7.65 -13.41
N LEU A 73 -33.75 6.82 -13.56
CA LEU A 73 -32.79 6.62 -12.51
C LEU A 73 -32.13 7.94 -12.06
N PHE A 74 -31.59 8.70 -13.01
CA PHE A 74 -30.94 9.97 -12.68
C PHE A 74 -31.89 11.01 -12.16
N LEU A 75 -33.14 11.09 -12.71
CA LEU A 75 -34.14 12.00 -12.19
C LEU A 75 -34.45 11.72 -10.71
N TYR A 76 -34.70 10.46 -10.35
CA TYR A 76 -35.03 10.10 -8.97
C TYR A 76 -33.85 10.24 -8.03
N LEU A 77 -32.60 9.93 -8.47
CA LEU A 77 -31.42 10.19 -7.66
C LEU A 77 -31.23 11.68 -7.40
N GLN A 78 -31.39 12.53 -8.38
CA GLN A 78 -31.30 13.99 -8.18
C GLN A 78 -32.37 14.49 -7.19
N LEU A 79 -33.59 13.97 -7.25
CA LEU A 79 -34.67 14.31 -6.32
C LEU A 79 -34.34 13.82 -4.89
N GLU A 80 -33.88 12.58 -4.73
CA GLU A 80 -33.60 11.99 -3.44
C GLU A 80 -32.43 12.70 -2.71
N PHE A 81 -31.39 13.09 -3.47
CA PHE A 81 -30.21 13.74 -2.90
C PHE A 81 -30.27 15.28 -2.96
N GLY A 82 -31.28 15.87 -3.62
CA GLY A 82 -31.41 17.30 -3.76
C GLY A 82 -30.26 17.96 -4.54
N VAL A 83 -29.70 17.25 -5.53
CA VAL A 83 -28.54 17.66 -6.32
C VAL A 83 -28.91 17.70 -7.79
N GLU A 84 -28.63 18.82 -8.49
CA GLU A 84 -28.71 18.89 -9.93
C GLU A 84 -27.46 18.41 -10.61
N LEU A 85 -27.59 17.53 -11.61
CA LEU A 85 -26.48 16.96 -12.37
C LEU A 85 -26.44 17.55 -13.79
N PHE A 86 -25.22 17.96 -14.20
CA PHE A 86 -24.96 18.58 -15.51
C PHE A 86 -24.17 17.63 -16.39
N GLU A 87 -24.64 17.39 -17.61
CA GLU A 87 -23.97 16.50 -18.57
C GLU A 87 -22.51 16.91 -18.79
N GLN A 88 -21.62 15.94 -18.74
CA GLN A 88 -20.16 16.08 -18.89
C GLN A 88 -19.49 17.04 -17.87
N ARG A 89 -20.20 17.49 -16.84
CA ARG A 89 -19.70 18.42 -15.82
C ARG A 89 -19.97 17.95 -14.38
N SER A 90 -20.65 16.81 -14.23
CA SER A 90 -20.93 16.22 -12.91
C SER A 90 -20.33 14.84 -12.78
N VAL A 91 -20.04 14.43 -11.53
CA VAL A 91 -19.57 13.11 -11.18
C VAL A 91 -20.52 12.43 -10.18
N ILE A 92 -20.79 11.15 -10.41
CA ILE A 92 -21.50 10.29 -9.47
C ILE A 92 -20.48 9.39 -8.77
N VAL A 93 -20.44 9.46 -7.45
CA VAL A 93 -19.52 8.71 -6.61
C VAL A 93 -20.27 7.57 -5.92
N PHE A 94 -19.84 6.34 -6.15
CA PHE A 94 -20.30 5.13 -5.49
C PHE A 94 -19.31 4.75 -4.39
N ASP A 95 -19.55 5.19 -3.16
CA ASP A 95 -18.69 4.94 -2.04
C ASP A 95 -19.01 3.58 -1.40
N GLU A 96 -17.96 2.86 -0.94
CA GLU A 96 -18.06 1.51 -0.33
C GLU A 96 -18.86 0.51 -1.21
N ILE A 97 -18.53 0.48 -2.51
CA ILE A 97 -19.27 -0.27 -3.56
C ILE A 97 -19.44 -1.77 -3.28
N GLN A 98 -18.60 -2.38 -2.43
CA GLN A 98 -18.71 -3.78 -2.04
C GLN A 98 -20.01 -4.10 -1.29
N PHE A 99 -20.70 -3.10 -0.73
CA PHE A 99 -22.00 -3.29 -0.08
C PHE A 99 -23.16 -3.35 -1.08
N PHE A 100 -22.96 -2.86 -2.30
CA PHE A 100 -23.96 -2.97 -3.36
C PHE A 100 -23.32 -3.30 -4.72
N PRO A 101 -22.89 -4.53 -4.93
CA PRO A 101 -22.17 -4.97 -6.13
C PRO A 101 -22.96 -4.78 -7.44
N PHE A 102 -24.29 -4.72 -7.36
CA PHE A 102 -25.15 -4.48 -8.52
C PHE A 102 -24.88 -3.10 -9.17
N ALA A 103 -24.64 -2.06 -8.39
CA ALA A 103 -24.27 -0.76 -8.93
C ALA A 103 -22.95 -0.83 -9.73
N ARG A 104 -21.98 -1.63 -9.28
CA ARG A 104 -20.74 -1.86 -10.02
C ARG A 104 -20.97 -2.55 -11.36
N GLN A 105 -21.91 -3.52 -11.44
CA GLN A 105 -22.27 -4.13 -12.73
C GLN A 105 -22.87 -3.13 -13.71
N MET A 106 -23.54 -2.08 -13.21
CA MET A 106 -24.12 -1.04 -14.03
C MET A 106 -23.08 -0.09 -14.65
N ILE A 107 -21.85 -0.02 -14.13
CA ILE A 107 -20.80 0.91 -14.61
C ILE A 107 -20.65 0.86 -16.11
N LYS A 108 -20.64 -0.32 -16.71
CA LYS A 108 -20.57 -0.48 -18.16
C LYS A 108 -21.68 0.29 -18.90
N HIS A 109 -22.92 0.21 -18.40
CA HIS A 109 -24.07 0.89 -19.01
C HIS A 109 -24.02 2.39 -18.74
N LEU A 110 -23.62 2.79 -17.54
CA LEU A 110 -23.50 4.17 -17.11
C LEU A 110 -22.40 4.90 -17.90
N VAL A 111 -21.25 4.31 -18.08
CA VAL A 111 -20.14 4.85 -18.88
C VAL A 111 -20.55 4.94 -20.37
N LYS A 112 -21.24 3.91 -20.90
CA LYS A 112 -21.72 3.92 -22.28
C LYS A 112 -22.76 5.01 -22.54
N ASP A 113 -23.61 5.34 -21.56
CA ASP A 113 -24.56 6.45 -21.61
C ASP A 113 -23.83 7.79 -21.74
N GLY A 114 -22.71 7.97 -21.05
CA GLY A 114 -21.78 9.07 -21.24
C GLY A 114 -22.20 10.42 -20.68
N ARG A 115 -23.31 10.53 -19.96
CA ARG A 115 -23.77 11.81 -19.38
C ARG A 115 -22.91 12.31 -18.26
N TYR A 116 -22.42 11.41 -17.37
CA TYR A 116 -21.71 11.77 -16.17
C TYR A 116 -20.40 11.00 -16.04
N TYR A 117 -19.52 11.46 -15.16
CA TYR A 117 -18.35 10.73 -14.72
C TYR A 117 -18.72 9.82 -13.56
N TYR A 118 -18.03 8.70 -13.41
CA TYR A 118 -18.29 7.71 -12.35
C TYR A 118 -17.02 7.35 -11.61
N ILE A 119 -17.05 7.49 -10.28
CA ILE A 119 -15.97 7.07 -9.40
C ILE A 119 -16.53 6.08 -8.39
N GLU A 120 -15.86 4.95 -8.24
CA GLU A 120 -16.16 3.93 -7.24
C GLU A 120 -15.08 3.91 -6.18
N THR A 121 -15.43 3.71 -4.92
CA THR A 121 -14.46 3.43 -3.88
C THR A 121 -14.79 2.13 -3.16
N GLY A 122 -13.75 1.46 -2.63
CA GLY A 122 -13.96 0.30 -1.80
C GLY A 122 -12.67 -0.24 -1.18
N SER A 123 -12.83 -0.89 -0.05
CA SER A 123 -11.70 -1.44 0.72
C SER A 123 -11.54 -2.96 0.55
N LEU A 124 -12.59 -3.65 0.13
CA LEU A 124 -12.64 -5.11 0.02
C LEU A 124 -13.19 -5.55 -1.35
N VAL A 125 -13.08 -4.65 -2.35
CA VAL A 125 -13.71 -4.84 -3.67
C VAL A 125 -13.07 -5.98 -4.45
N SER A 126 -11.75 -6.17 -4.28
CA SER A 126 -10.98 -7.21 -4.99
C SER A 126 -11.15 -8.61 -4.39
N ILE A 127 -11.85 -8.76 -3.26
CA ILE A 127 -11.98 -10.05 -2.58
C ILE A 127 -12.87 -11.00 -3.40
N ARG A 128 -12.22 -11.97 -4.02
CA ARG A 128 -12.87 -13.08 -4.72
C ARG A 128 -13.60 -13.98 -3.72
N GLY A 129 -14.89 -13.81 -3.58
CA GLY A 129 -15.68 -14.68 -2.68
C GLY A 129 -17.04 -14.13 -2.31
N THR A 130 -17.18 -12.81 -2.25
CA THR A 130 -18.47 -12.12 -2.11
C THR A 130 -19.12 -11.80 -3.46
N SER A 131 -18.40 -12.02 -4.57
CA SER A 131 -18.82 -11.58 -5.91
C SER A 131 -18.61 -12.64 -7.00
N SER A 132 -18.69 -13.94 -6.67
CA SER A 132 -18.54 -15.02 -7.67
C SER A 132 -19.55 -14.98 -8.83
N GLU A 133 -20.59 -14.16 -8.72
CA GLU A 133 -21.62 -13.94 -9.74
C GLU A 133 -21.56 -12.56 -10.40
N ILE A 134 -20.57 -11.70 -10.03
CA ILE A 134 -20.53 -10.32 -10.52
C ILE A 134 -19.55 -10.21 -11.70
N LEU A 135 -20.08 -9.78 -12.83
CA LEU A 135 -19.25 -9.42 -13.99
C LEU A 135 -18.50 -8.11 -13.68
N ILE A 136 -17.17 -8.19 -13.60
CA ILE A 136 -16.33 -7.01 -13.45
C ILE A 136 -16.42 -6.20 -14.75
N PRO A 137 -16.75 -4.90 -14.70
CA PRO A 137 -16.81 -4.08 -15.90
C PRO A 137 -15.45 -4.01 -16.62
N SER A 138 -15.46 -4.13 -17.94
CA SER A 138 -14.27 -3.91 -18.77
C SER A 138 -13.96 -2.42 -18.94
N GLU A 139 -14.95 -1.57 -18.67
CA GLU A 139 -14.92 -0.10 -18.77
C GLU A 139 -14.53 0.56 -17.42
N GLU A 140 -13.66 -0.09 -16.63
CA GLU A 140 -13.24 0.39 -15.31
C GLU A 140 -11.71 0.51 -15.26
N ASP A 141 -11.20 1.72 -15.03
CA ASP A 141 -9.82 1.96 -14.64
C ASP A 141 -9.64 1.79 -13.13
N ARG A 142 -8.44 1.40 -12.69
CA ARG A 142 -8.17 1.15 -11.28
C ARG A 142 -6.99 1.93 -10.77
N ILE A 143 -7.17 2.56 -9.62
CA ILE A 143 -6.12 3.23 -8.88
C ILE A 143 -6.05 2.63 -7.48
N GLN A 144 -4.88 2.10 -7.12
CA GLN A 144 -4.61 1.71 -5.75
C GLN A 144 -4.18 2.93 -4.94
N MET A 145 -4.86 3.17 -3.83
CA MET A 145 -4.52 4.19 -2.84
C MET A 145 -3.85 3.52 -1.63
N ASN A 146 -2.56 3.82 -1.45
CA ASN A 146 -1.75 3.30 -0.35
C ASN A 146 -1.80 4.23 0.87
N PRO A 147 -1.37 3.78 2.08
CA PRO A 147 -1.01 4.69 3.15
C PRO A 147 -0.05 5.78 2.66
N MET A 148 -0.05 6.94 3.30
CA MET A 148 0.84 8.05 2.93
C MET A 148 2.29 7.58 2.93
N ASP A 149 3.01 7.90 1.86
CA ASP A 149 4.45 7.70 1.81
C ASP A 149 5.19 8.83 2.55
N PHE A 150 6.52 8.75 2.60
CA PHE A 150 7.31 9.74 3.33
C PHE A 150 7.20 11.15 2.71
N GLU A 151 7.09 11.28 1.40
CA GLU A 151 6.90 12.56 0.75
C GLU A 151 5.55 13.20 1.08
N GLU A 152 4.48 12.41 1.06
CA GLU A 152 3.13 12.85 1.47
C GLU A 152 3.09 13.23 2.96
N PHE A 153 3.82 12.51 3.82
CA PHE A 153 3.99 12.85 5.23
C PHE A 153 4.72 14.19 5.41
N LEU A 154 5.80 14.44 4.66
CA LEU A 154 6.48 15.74 4.66
C LEU A 154 5.53 16.87 4.25
N TRP A 155 4.74 16.67 3.18
CA TRP A 155 3.74 17.68 2.78
C TRP A 155 2.69 17.92 3.86
N ALA A 156 2.20 16.86 4.50
CA ALA A 156 1.22 16.97 5.57
C ALA A 156 1.75 17.75 6.79
N THR A 157 3.05 17.61 7.10
CA THR A 157 3.71 18.35 8.17
C THR A 157 4.19 19.76 7.73
N GLY A 158 3.83 20.21 6.51
CA GLY A 158 4.17 21.52 5.98
C GLY A 158 5.58 21.63 5.37
N ASP A 159 6.30 20.49 5.25
CA ASP A 159 7.66 20.46 4.72
C ASP A 159 7.71 20.10 3.23
N THR A 160 7.51 21.09 2.38
CA THR A 160 7.62 20.94 0.92
C THR A 160 9.04 21.12 0.38
N VAL A 161 9.95 21.65 1.18
CA VAL A 161 11.33 21.93 0.77
C VAL A 161 12.18 20.67 0.83
N THR A 162 12.07 19.90 1.91
CA THR A 162 12.83 18.65 2.08
C THR A 162 12.52 17.68 0.93
N SER A 163 11.26 17.50 0.52
CA SER A 163 10.93 16.57 -0.56
C SER A 163 11.61 16.94 -1.89
N LYS A 164 11.67 18.23 -2.23
CA LYS A 164 12.37 18.72 -3.43
C LYS A 164 13.89 18.50 -3.35
N LEU A 165 14.47 18.77 -2.17
CA LEU A 165 15.89 18.52 -1.93
C LEU A 165 16.25 17.04 -2.09
N LEU A 166 15.43 16.15 -1.53
CA LEU A 166 15.62 14.71 -1.63
C LEU A 166 15.56 14.23 -3.08
N ARG A 167 14.57 14.68 -3.84
CA ARG A 167 14.44 14.35 -5.27
C ARG A 167 15.71 14.77 -6.02
N ARG A 168 16.13 16.03 -5.87
CA ARG A 168 17.33 16.54 -6.53
C ARG A 168 18.58 15.75 -6.14
N SER A 169 18.77 15.48 -4.83
CA SER A 169 19.92 14.69 -4.34
C SER A 169 19.93 13.28 -4.93
N PHE A 170 18.75 12.64 -5.03
CA PHE A 170 18.62 11.33 -5.65
C PHE A 170 18.93 11.35 -7.15
N ASP A 171 18.39 12.31 -7.89
CA ASP A 171 18.58 12.44 -9.35
C ASP A 171 20.05 12.80 -9.69
N ASP A 172 20.65 13.74 -8.95
CA ASP A 172 22.04 14.18 -9.13
C ASP A 172 23.08 13.21 -8.51
N ARG A 173 22.63 12.17 -7.81
CA ARG A 173 23.50 11.22 -7.07
C ARG A 173 24.44 11.91 -6.08
N THR A 174 23.98 12.95 -5.41
CA THR A 174 24.79 13.77 -4.47
C THR A 174 24.35 13.55 -3.02
N PRO A 175 25.31 13.40 -2.07
CA PRO A 175 24.98 13.24 -0.65
C PRO A 175 24.36 14.51 -0.05
N LEU A 176 23.54 14.34 0.99
CA LEU A 176 22.92 15.43 1.75
C LEU A 176 23.83 16.04 2.81
N ASN A 177 24.90 15.34 3.18
CA ASN A 177 25.88 15.77 4.19
C ASN A 177 25.21 16.13 5.55
N GLU A 178 25.38 17.36 6.01
CA GLU A 178 24.87 17.83 7.31
C GLU A 178 23.34 17.73 7.47
N VAL A 179 22.60 17.72 6.36
CA VAL A 179 21.12 17.63 6.36
C VAL A 179 20.64 16.19 6.56
N HIS A 180 21.49 15.19 6.27
CA HIS A 180 21.15 13.78 6.33
C HIS A 180 20.54 13.37 7.68
N ASP A 181 21.18 13.70 8.79
CA ASP A 181 20.70 13.33 10.14
C ASP A 181 19.34 13.94 10.46
N THR A 182 19.09 15.17 9.99
CA THR A 182 17.81 15.84 10.17
C THR A 182 16.70 15.11 9.40
N VAL A 183 16.97 14.68 8.16
CA VAL A 183 16.02 13.92 7.37
C VAL A 183 15.80 12.52 7.95
N MET A 184 16.85 11.85 8.43
CA MET A 184 16.73 10.55 9.10
C MET A 184 15.85 10.61 10.34
N ARG A 185 15.92 11.70 11.12
CA ARG A 185 15.03 11.93 12.27
C ARG A 185 13.57 12.04 11.81
N LYS A 186 13.28 12.88 10.78
CA LYS A 186 11.92 13.01 10.21
C LYS A 186 11.40 11.67 9.66
N PHE A 187 12.27 10.89 9.03
CA PHE A 187 11.89 9.57 8.54
C PHE A 187 11.61 8.59 9.69
N THR A 188 12.36 8.69 10.79
CA THR A 188 12.07 7.91 11.99
C THR A 188 10.72 8.29 12.59
N GLU A 189 10.40 9.58 12.66
CA GLU A 189 9.06 10.07 13.07
C GLU A 189 7.96 9.51 12.15
N TYR A 190 8.16 9.56 10.83
CA TYR A 190 7.25 8.96 9.85
C TYR A 190 7.05 7.46 10.10
N MET A 191 8.10 6.67 10.31
CA MET A 191 7.96 5.25 10.61
C MET A 191 7.15 4.99 11.88
N LEU A 192 7.30 5.84 12.90
CA LEU A 192 6.57 5.73 14.16
C LEU A 192 5.10 6.13 14.03
N VAL A 193 4.81 7.21 13.34
CA VAL A 193 3.44 7.70 13.10
C VAL A 193 2.73 6.78 12.11
N GLY A 194 3.43 6.35 11.06
CA GLY A 194 2.86 5.65 9.92
C GLY A 194 2.26 6.58 8.88
N GLY A 195 1.75 5.99 7.80
CA GLY A 195 1.10 6.69 6.69
C GLY A 195 -0.43 6.71 6.76
N MET A 196 -1.04 6.25 7.86
CA MET A 196 -2.49 6.31 8.00
C MET A 196 -2.95 7.73 8.29
N PRO A 197 -3.80 8.36 7.45
CA PRO A 197 -4.14 9.79 7.58
C PRO A 197 -4.65 10.20 8.96
N GLN A 198 -5.41 9.33 9.62
CA GLN A 198 -5.90 9.60 10.97
C GLN A 198 -4.77 9.69 12.00
N ALA A 199 -3.76 8.82 11.90
CA ALA A 199 -2.59 8.86 12.78
C ALA A 199 -1.71 10.09 12.49
N VAL A 200 -1.57 10.47 11.21
CA VAL A 200 -0.85 11.68 10.79
C VAL A 200 -1.56 12.95 11.29
N SER A 201 -2.91 13.01 11.22
CA SER A 201 -3.69 14.13 11.77
C SER A 201 -3.47 14.29 13.28
N GLU A 202 -3.59 13.19 14.03
CA GLU A 202 -3.35 13.20 15.48
C GLU A 202 -1.92 13.68 15.83
N PHE A 203 -0.92 13.27 15.03
CA PHE A 203 0.46 13.72 15.23
C PHE A 203 0.60 15.23 15.02
N ILE A 204 0.04 15.76 13.92
CA ILE A 204 0.13 17.18 13.57
C ILE A 204 -0.61 18.05 14.60
N GLU A 205 -1.80 17.62 15.03
CA GLU A 205 -2.65 18.39 15.93
C GLU A 205 -2.13 18.39 17.37
N THR A 206 -1.52 17.28 17.81
CA THR A 206 -1.20 17.09 19.22
C THR A 206 0.28 16.98 19.53
N ASN A 207 1.10 16.63 18.55
CA ASN A 207 2.51 16.24 18.72
C ASN A 207 2.70 15.21 19.87
N ASN A 208 1.71 14.31 20.03
CA ASN A 208 1.65 13.35 21.11
C ASN A 208 1.58 11.92 20.55
N PHE A 209 2.66 11.15 20.76
CA PHE A 209 2.75 9.78 20.27
C PHE A 209 1.75 8.81 20.95
N ASP A 210 1.29 9.07 22.18
CA ASP A 210 0.29 8.20 22.82
C ASP A 210 -1.06 8.30 22.10
N ARG A 211 -1.47 9.50 21.69
CA ARG A 211 -2.68 9.70 20.89
C ARG A 211 -2.57 9.08 19.49
N VAL A 212 -1.40 9.22 18.88
CA VAL A 212 -1.11 8.55 17.59
C VAL A 212 -1.25 7.05 17.75
N GLU A 213 -0.70 6.48 18.83
CA GLU A 213 -0.77 5.05 19.11
C GLU A 213 -2.21 4.58 19.32
N GLU A 214 -3.03 5.30 20.08
CA GLU A 214 -4.45 5.01 20.22
C GLU A 214 -5.18 4.96 18.88
N SER A 215 -4.89 5.91 17.98
CA SER A 215 -5.43 5.92 16.63
C SER A 215 -5.04 4.68 15.84
N LYS A 216 -3.76 4.29 15.88
CA LYS A 216 -3.25 3.09 15.20
C LYS A 216 -3.83 1.80 15.78
N ILE A 217 -4.01 1.71 17.08
CA ILE A 217 -4.67 0.57 17.73
C ILE A 217 -6.11 0.44 17.25
N ARG A 218 -6.86 1.56 17.17
CA ARG A 218 -8.23 1.53 16.61
C ARG A 218 -8.26 1.00 15.17
N ILE A 219 -7.29 1.40 14.35
CA ILE A 219 -7.18 0.90 12.96
C ILE A 219 -6.83 -0.59 12.93
N LEU A 220 -5.87 -1.04 13.75
CA LEU A 220 -5.50 -2.46 13.83
C LEU A 220 -6.65 -3.34 14.32
N ASN A 221 -7.40 -2.90 15.34
CA ASN A 221 -8.58 -3.61 15.81
C ASN A 221 -9.62 -3.74 14.68
N LEU A 222 -9.86 -2.66 13.94
CA LEU A 222 -10.74 -2.69 12.78
C LEU A 222 -10.26 -3.69 11.72
N TYR A 223 -8.95 -3.79 11.46
CA TYR A 223 -8.39 -4.78 10.54
C TYR A 223 -8.57 -6.21 11.07
N LEU A 224 -8.37 -6.42 12.38
CA LEU A 224 -8.59 -7.72 13.00
C LEU A 224 -10.07 -8.15 12.93
N ASP A 225 -11.00 -7.22 13.12
CA ASP A 225 -12.44 -7.48 12.99
C ASP A 225 -12.84 -7.76 11.53
N ASP A 226 -12.22 -7.06 10.59
CA ASP A 226 -12.44 -7.31 9.16
C ASP A 226 -11.98 -8.72 8.73
N THR A 227 -11.02 -9.34 9.41
CA THR A 227 -10.61 -10.72 9.08
C THR A 227 -11.76 -11.71 9.20
N GLU A 228 -12.77 -11.45 10.02
CA GLU A 228 -13.97 -12.30 10.17
C GLU A 228 -14.82 -12.31 8.89
N LYS A 229 -14.78 -11.23 8.09
CA LYS A 229 -15.46 -11.13 6.79
C LYS A 229 -14.90 -12.09 5.73
N SER A 230 -13.72 -12.69 5.97
CA SER A 230 -13.19 -13.75 5.11
C SER A 230 -13.94 -15.09 5.23
N GLY A 231 -14.90 -15.17 6.16
CA GLY A 231 -15.79 -16.32 6.39
C GLY A 231 -15.34 -17.19 7.57
N ALA A 232 -16.28 -17.96 8.11
CA ALA A 232 -16.13 -18.71 9.36
C ALA A 232 -14.92 -19.67 9.39
N SER A 233 -14.56 -20.28 8.26
CA SER A 233 -13.43 -21.21 8.19
C SER A 233 -12.10 -20.51 7.97
N LEU A 234 -12.09 -19.34 7.33
CA LEU A 234 -10.89 -18.61 6.92
C LEU A 234 -10.50 -17.50 7.92
N GLY A 235 -11.49 -16.85 8.55
CA GLY A 235 -11.31 -15.72 9.47
C GLY A 235 -10.28 -15.97 10.59
N PRO A 236 -10.38 -17.08 11.34
CA PRO A 236 -9.39 -17.37 12.37
C PRO A 236 -7.96 -17.51 11.84
N LYS A 237 -7.77 -18.04 10.63
CA LYS A 237 -6.45 -18.19 9.99
C LYS A 237 -5.92 -16.84 9.52
N THR A 238 -6.78 -16.04 8.90
CA THR A 238 -6.47 -14.67 8.45
C THR A 238 -6.04 -13.80 9.63
N ARG A 239 -6.83 -13.83 10.71
CA ARG A 239 -6.50 -13.14 11.97
C ARG A 239 -5.15 -13.61 12.55
N GLN A 240 -4.91 -14.92 12.56
CA GLN A 240 -3.66 -15.49 13.06
C GLN A 240 -2.43 -15.04 12.26
N ILE A 241 -2.52 -14.98 10.92
CA ILE A 241 -1.43 -14.48 10.07
C ILE A 241 -1.15 -13.02 10.41
N LEU A 242 -2.16 -12.16 10.41
CA LEU A 242 -2.02 -10.73 10.67
C LEU A 242 -1.40 -10.47 12.06
N THR A 243 -1.86 -11.18 13.09
CA THR A 243 -1.34 -11.05 14.46
C THR A 243 0.10 -11.54 14.61
N ARG A 244 0.51 -12.56 13.82
CA ARG A 244 1.86 -13.13 13.88
C ARG A 244 2.85 -12.50 12.91
N LEU A 245 2.41 -11.57 12.10
CA LEU A 245 3.25 -10.91 11.08
C LEU A 245 4.52 -10.29 11.67
N PRO A 246 4.51 -9.56 12.81
CA PRO A 246 5.73 -9.06 13.42
C PRO A 246 6.73 -10.18 13.78
N ALA A 247 6.23 -11.27 14.35
CA ALA A 247 7.07 -12.41 14.72
C ALA A 247 7.63 -13.15 13.50
N MET A 248 6.94 -13.15 12.36
CA MET A 248 7.45 -13.71 11.10
C MET A 248 8.54 -12.83 10.51
N LEU A 249 8.36 -11.52 10.49
CA LEU A 249 9.33 -10.55 9.97
C LEU A 249 10.60 -10.43 10.84
N SER A 250 10.53 -10.74 12.13
CA SER A 250 11.67 -10.70 13.04
C SER A 250 12.63 -11.86 12.88
N ARG A 251 12.27 -12.93 12.14
CA ARG A 251 13.10 -14.11 11.93
C ARG A 251 14.21 -13.83 10.91
N HIS A 252 15.30 -14.59 11.00
CA HIS A 252 16.35 -14.56 9.99
C HIS A 252 15.83 -15.00 8.61
N GLU A 253 14.98 -16.04 8.57
CA GLU A 253 14.23 -16.44 7.39
C GLU A 253 12.80 -15.88 7.47
N LYS A 254 12.54 -14.78 6.76
CA LYS A 254 11.27 -14.05 6.76
C LYS A 254 10.20 -14.70 5.88
N ARG A 255 10.52 -15.81 5.25
CA ARG A 255 9.57 -16.54 4.40
C ARG A 255 8.39 -17.07 5.21
N VAL A 256 7.21 -16.88 4.66
CA VAL A 256 6.02 -17.46 5.25
C VAL A 256 6.00 -18.94 4.94
N THR A 257 6.20 -19.74 5.97
CA THR A 257 6.00 -21.19 5.90
C THR A 257 4.78 -21.56 6.74
N PRO A 258 3.95 -22.51 6.32
CA PRO A 258 2.77 -22.94 7.10
C PRO A 258 3.16 -23.37 8.52
N SER A 259 4.30 -24.01 8.68
CA SER A 259 4.87 -24.37 9.98
C SER A 259 5.29 -23.18 10.84
N ALA A 260 5.54 -22.00 10.23
CA ALA A 260 5.77 -20.75 10.97
C ALA A 260 4.50 -20.20 11.61
N ILE A 261 3.33 -20.55 11.04
CA ILE A 261 2.02 -20.16 11.53
C ILE A 261 1.47 -21.21 12.50
N ARG A 262 1.52 -22.50 12.15
CA ARG A 262 1.10 -23.62 13.00
C ARG A 262 1.77 -24.92 12.56
N LYS A 263 2.24 -25.76 13.52
CA LYS A 263 3.03 -26.98 13.26
C LYS A 263 2.36 -28.00 12.32
N ASP A 264 1.02 -28.07 12.32
CA ASP A 264 0.25 -29.11 11.60
C ASP A 264 -0.62 -28.56 10.46
N SER A 265 -0.28 -27.36 9.92
CA SER A 265 -1.14 -26.69 8.95
C SER A 265 -0.90 -27.14 7.52
N ARG A 266 -2.01 -27.34 6.78
CA ARG A 266 -1.97 -27.59 5.33
C ARG A 266 -1.72 -26.27 4.58
N THR A 267 -0.68 -26.21 3.76
CA THR A 267 -0.24 -25.04 2.99
C THR A 267 -1.38 -24.36 2.22
N ARG A 268 -2.24 -25.15 1.55
CA ARG A 268 -3.32 -24.65 0.68
C ARG A 268 -4.37 -23.79 1.41
N GLU A 269 -4.63 -24.06 2.69
CA GLU A 269 -5.64 -23.31 3.45
C GLU A 269 -5.11 -21.94 3.89
N TYR A 270 -3.81 -21.84 4.16
CA TYR A 270 -3.17 -20.57 4.52
C TYR A 270 -2.93 -19.66 3.32
N ILE A 271 -2.71 -20.21 2.13
CA ILE A 271 -2.59 -19.41 0.89
C ILE A 271 -3.88 -18.60 0.65
N LYS A 272 -5.06 -19.19 0.88
CA LYS A 272 -6.33 -18.44 0.75
C LYS A 272 -6.42 -17.28 1.73
N ALA A 273 -5.97 -17.47 2.99
CA ALA A 273 -5.96 -16.43 3.99
C ALA A 273 -4.95 -15.32 3.67
N VAL A 274 -3.79 -15.68 3.13
CA VAL A 274 -2.78 -14.73 2.64
C VAL A 274 -3.33 -13.92 1.47
N ASN A 275 -3.94 -14.57 0.49
CA ASN A 275 -4.53 -13.88 -0.66
C ASN A 275 -5.63 -12.91 -0.21
N TRP A 276 -6.46 -13.30 0.74
CA TRP A 276 -7.46 -12.41 1.31
C TRP A 276 -6.84 -11.15 1.96
N LEU A 277 -5.75 -11.32 2.74
CA LEU A 277 -5.02 -10.19 3.33
C LEU A 277 -4.37 -9.27 2.29
N MET A 278 -3.85 -9.83 1.21
CA MET A 278 -3.29 -9.05 0.10
C MET A 278 -4.39 -8.33 -0.68
N ASP A 279 -5.50 -9.00 -0.98
CA ASP A 279 -6.65 -8.42 -1.68
C ASP A 279 -7.29 -7.30 -0.86
N SER A 280 -7.32 -7.43 0.49
CA SER A 280 -7.77 -6.37 1.41
C SER A 280 -6.78 -5.20 1.53
N LYS A 281 -5.58 -5.31 0.92
CA LYS A 281 -4.50 -4.32 0.98
C LYS A 281 -3.97 -4.05 2.41
N MET A 282 -4.20 -4.97 3.34
CA MET A 282 -3.65 -4.88 4.70
C MET A 282 -2.18 -5.29 4.74
N VAL A 283 -1.76 -6.15 3.82
CA VAL A 283 -0.38 -6.61 3.67
C VAL A 283 0.05 -6.59 2.21
N ASN A 284 1.36 -6.47 2.00
CA ASN A 284 2.02 -6.54 0.70
C ASN A 284 2.74 -7.89 0.58
N GLY A 285 2.41 -8.66 -0.44
CA GLY A 285 3.09 -9.91 -0.76
C GLY A 285 4.35 -9.66 -1.59
N CYS A 286 5.47 -10.28 -1.20
CA CYS A 286 6.71 -10.27 -1.96
C CYS A 286 7.04 -11.70 -2.37
N PHE A 287 6.98 -11.99 -3.66
CA PHE A 287 7.11 -13.34 -4.21
C PHE A 287 8.51 -13.61 -4.73
N ARG A 288 8.95 -14.86 -4.63
CA ARG A 288 10.22 -15.27 -5.21
C ARG A 288 10.15 -15.27 -6.73
N ILE A 289 11.22 -14.75 -7.37
CA ILE A 289 11.49 -14.89 -8.79
C ILE A 289 12.58 -15.95 -9.00
N SER A 290 12.33 -16.89 -9.90
CA SER A 290 13.30 -17.94 -10.28
C SER A 290 14.22 -17.51 -11.40
N ASP A 291 13.75 -16.63 -12.28
CA ASP A 291 14.50 -16.05 -13.38
C ASP A 291 14.29 -14.51 -13.40
N PRO A 292 15.31 -13.72 -13.00
CA PRO A 292 15.22 -12.27 -12.90
C PRO A 292 15.44 -11.60 -14.26
N SER A 293 14.55 -11.84 -15.21
CA SER A 293 14.47 -11.07 -16.45
C SER A 293 13.50 -9.91 -16.28
N PRO A 294 13.49 -8.89 -17.18
CA PRO A 294 12.51 -7.81 -17.12
C PRO A 294 11.04 -8.28 -17.11
N ALA A 295 10.78 -9.49 -17.57
CA ALA A 295 9.47 -10.15 -17.52
C ALA A 295 9.29 -11.03 -16.27
N MET A 296 9.70 -10.55 -15.09
CA MET A 296 9.70 -11.28 -13.81
C MET A 296 8.39 -12.01 -13.49
N ALA A 297 7.25 -11.43 -13.90
CA ALA A 297 5.93 -12.05 -13.68
C ALA A 297 5.79 -13.44 -14.31
N ARG A 298 6.65 -13.82 -15.28
CA ARG A 298 6.64 -15.14 -15.94
C ARG A 298 7.32 -16.24 -15.12
N SER A 299 8.14 -15.85 -14.13
CA SER A 299 8.99 -16.76 -13.35
C SER A 299 8.69 -16.73 -11.85
N VAL A 300 7.48 -16.31 -11.49
CA VAL A 300 7.01 -16.21 -10.10
C VAL A 300 6.85 -17.59 -9.48
N ASP A 301 7.46 -17.81 -8.33
CA ASP A 301 7.26 -18.97 -7.47
C ASP A 301 6.29 -18.59 -6.33
N GLU A 302 5.00 -18.85 -6.55
CA GLU A 302 3.95 -18.56 -5.56
C GLU A 302 4.05 -19.39 -4.26
N SER A 303 4.88 -20.42 -4.25
CA SER A 303 5.10 -21.24 -3.06
C SER A 303 6.06 -20.61 -2.06
N MET A 304 6.84 -19.61 -2.50
CA MET A 304 7.82 -18.89 -1.70
C MET A 304 7.52 -17.39 -1.71
N PHE A 305 7.11 -16.86 -0.58
CA PHE A 305 6.81 -15.45 -0.42
C PHE A 305 7.13 -14.92 0.98
N LYS A 306 7.28 -13.60 1.06
CA LYS A 306 7.34 -12.81 2.29
C LYS A 306 6.07 -11.96 2.37
N LEU A 307 5.67 -11.56 3.58
CA LEU A 307 4.56 -10.62 3.78
C LEU A 307 5.08 -9.42 4.56
N TYR A 308 4.71 -8.23 4.10
CA TYR A 308 4.98 -6.97 4.77
C TYR A 308 3.66 -6.29 5.14
N MET A 309 3.62 -5.61 6.29
CA MET A 309 2.47 -4.77 6.64
C MET A 309 2.38 -3.61 5.64
N ALA A 310 1.17 -3.28 5.20
CA ALA A 310 0.97 -2.17 4.26
C ALA A 310 1.40 -0.81 4.83
N ASP A 311 1.42 -0.68 6.16
CA ASP A 311 1.88 0.51 6.87
C ASP A 311 2.87 0.15 7.97
N THR A 312 4.04 0.80 7.97
CA THR A 312 5.13 0.52 8.94
C THR A 312 4.76 0.98 10.35
N GLY A 313 4.00 2.06 10.50
CA GLY A 313 3.50 2.50 11.80
C GLY A 313 2.57 1.47 12.44
N LEU A 314 1.68 0.86 11.64
CA LEU A 314 0.83 -0.24 12.10
C LEU A 314 1.64 -1.49 12.46
N LEU A 315 2.72 -1.80 11.73
CA LEU A 315 3.62 -2.90 12.09
C LEU A 315 4.29 -2.66 13.45
N ILE A 316 4.77 -1.44 13.70
CA ILE A 316 5.37 -1.06 14.98
C ILE A 316 4.33 -1.22 16.11
N THR A 317 3.13 -0.67 15.95
CA THR A 317 2.03 -0.83 16.92
C THR A 317 1.71 -2.30 17.17
N SER A 318 1.57 -3.11 16.13
CA SER A 318 1.28 -4.55 16.24
C SER A 318 2.38 -5.29 17.00
N THR A 319 3.65 -4.87 16.86
CA THR A 319 4.80 -5.47 17.55
C THR A 319 4.73 -5.26 19.06
N PHE A 320 4.24 -4.10 19.49
CA PHE A 320 4.20 -3.71 20.92
C PHE A 320 2.81 -3.76 21.53
N MET A 321 1.80 -4.22 20.80
CA MET A 321 0.40 -4.19 21.22
C MET A 321 0.13 -4.95 22.54
N SER A 322 0.93 -5.97 22.85
CA SER A 322 0.82 -6.75 24.09
C SER A 322 1.54 -6.13 25.29
N ASN A 323 2.31 -5.06 25.10
CA ASN A 323 3.02 -4.41 26.20
C ASN A 323 2.08 -3.45 26.95
N SER A 324 1.92 -3.68 28.25
CA SER A 324 1.11 -2.83 29.14
C SER A 324 1.88 -1.63 29.75
N GLY A 325 3.16 -1.46 29.39
CA GLY A 325 4.01 -0.36 29.86
C GLY A 325 3.78 0.96 29.12
N ASP A 326 4.43 2.02 29.60
CA ASP A 326 4.42 3.34 28.96
C ASP A 326 5.03 3.24 27.55
N ARG A 327 4.18 3.39 26.54
CA ARG A 327 4.55 3.26 25.13
C ARG A 327 5.39 4.45 24.66
N SER A 328 5.23 5.60 25.28
CA SER A 328 6.06 6.79 25.05
C SER A 328 7.56 6.47 25.21
N ASP A 329 7.92 5.64 26.21
CA ASP A 329 9.30 5.23 26.42
C ASP A 329 9.82 4.28 25.32
N ILE A 330 8.96 3.43 24.77
CA ILE A 330 9.28 2.59 23.61
C ILE A 330 9.59 3.47 22.38
N TYR A 331 8.77 4.48 22.12
CA TYR A 331 8.98 5.42 21.03
C TYR A 331 10.26 6.24 21.22
N LYS A 332 10.50 6.79 22.40
CA LYS A 332 11.75 7.50 22.75
C LYS A 332 12.98 6.60 22.54
N ALA A 333 12.88 5.34 22.92
CA ALA A 333 13.95 4.38 22.77
C ALA A 333 14.18 3.98 21.29
N LEU A 334 13.13 3.92 20.45
CA LEU A 334 13.25 3.73 18.99
C LEU A 334 13.91 4.94 18.33
N VAL A 335 13.47 6.15 18.63
CA VAL A 335 14.06 7.40 18.12
C VAL A 335 15.52 7.52 18.52
N SER A 336 15.84 7.25 19.79
CA SER A 336 17.22 7.34 20.30
C SER A 336 18.13 6.15 19.91
N GLY A 337 17.59 5.16 19.20
CA GLY A 337 18.36 3.98 18.79
C GLY A 337 18.72 3.01 19.91
N ARG A 338 18.14 3.18 21.10
CA ARG A 338 18.47 2.39 22.31
C ARG A 338 17.70 1.07 22.45
N LEU A 339 16.62 0.87 21.69
CA LEU A 339 15.93 -0.41 21.68
C LEU A 339 16.73 -1.43 20.87
N GLY A 340 17.14 -2.51 21.54
CA GLY A 340 17.82 -3.67 20.95
C GLY A 340 16.93 -4.56 20.07
N ILE A 341 15.80 -4.01 19.58
CA ILE A 341 14.84 -4.72 18.73
C ILE A 341 15.36 -4.71 17.30
N ASN A 342 15.00 -5.75 16.56
CA ASN A 342 15.38 -5.95 15.16
C ASN A 342 14.90 -4.79 14.28
N LYS A 343 15.67 -3.69 14.26
CA LYS A 343 15.41 -2.52 13.39
C LYS A 343 15.33 -2.92 11.92
N GLY A 344 16.00 -4.02 11.53
CA GLY A 344 16.01 -4.50 10.16
C GLY A 344 14.63 -4.80 9.62
N MET A 345 13.73 -5.38 10.44
CA MET A 345 12.37 -5.68 9.97
C MET A 345 11.54 -4.42 9.69
N PHE A 346 11.69 -3.35 10.49
CA PHE A 346 10.97 -2.10 10.27
C PHE A 346 11.48 -1.35 9.05
N LEU A 347 12.80 -1.31 8.85
CA LEU A 347 13.40 -0.69 7.68
C LEU A 347 13.04 -1.43 6.39
N GLU A 348 13.11 -2.77 6.41
CA GLU A 348 12.72 -3.58 5.26
C GLU A 348 11.23 -3.43 4.94
N ASN A 349 10.36 -3.35 5.97
CA ASN A 349 8.94 -3.07 5.76
C ASN A 349 8.71 -1.66 5.19
N ALA A 350 9.46 -0.66 5.66
CA ALA A 350 9.36 0.71 5.14
C ALA A 350 9.81 0.80 3.67
N VAL A 351 10.84 0.05 3.29
CA VAL A 351 11.25 -0.08 1.88
C VAL A 351 10.17 -0.78 1.06
N ALA A 352 9.61 -1.89 1.55
CA ALA A 352 8.50 -2.58 0.88
C ALA A 352 7.29 -1.65 0.68
N GLN A 353 6.92 -0.88 1.71
CA GLN A 353 5.85 0.12 1.64
C GLN A 353 6.15 1.19 0.60
N ALA A 354 7.37 1.73 0.57
CA ALA A 354 7.79 2.76 -0.38
C ALA A 354 7.74 2.25 -1.83
N LEU A 355 8.28 1.05 -2.11
CA LEU A 355 8.24 0.43 -3.43
C LEU A 355 6.81 0.21 -3.94
N VAL A 356 5.89 -0.26 -3.06
CA VAL A 356 4.47 -0.42 -3.42
C VAL A 356 3.81 0.93 -3.68
N ALA A 357 4.12 1.96 -2.89
CA ALA A 357 3.59 3.31 -3.09
C ALA A 357 4.08 3.93 -4.40
N SER A 358 5.30 3.58 -4.85
CA SER A 358 5.86 3.96 -6.16
C SER A 358 5.30 3.12 -7.33
N GLY A 359 4.43 2.13 -7.06
CA GLY A 359 3.76 1.34 -8.09
C GLY A 359 4.43 0.01 -8.44
N HIS A 360 5.48 -0.38 -7.71
CA HIS A 360 6.17 -1.64 -7.95
C HIS A 360 5.45 -2.83 -7.34
N HIS A 361 5.46 -3.95 -8.06
CA HIS A 361 5.24 -5.26 -7.47
C HIS A 361 6.49 -5.69 -6.69
N LEU A 362 6.29 -6.30 -5.52
CA LEU A 362 7.41 -6.77 -4.72
C LEU A 362 7.85 -8.17 -5.14
N TRP A 363 9.10 -8.29 -5.53
CA TRP A 363 9.76 -9.52 -5.86
C TRP A 363 11.03 -9.68 -5.04
N PHE A 364 11.49 -10.91 -4.81
CA PHE A 364 12.81 -11.19 -4.23
C PHE A 364 13.53 -12.28 -5.00
N GLY A 365 14.85 -12.22 -4.98
CA GLY A 365 15.73 -13.20 -5.63
C GLY A 365 16.36 -14.15 -4.65
N ARG A 366 16.41 -15.44 -4.98
CA ARG A 366 17.15 -16.42 -4.20
C ARG A 366 17.68 -17.53 -5.08
N PHE A 367 18.97 -17.85 -4.91
CA PHE A 367 19.59 -18.99 -5.57
C PHE A 367 20.56 -19.69 -4.63
N VAL A 368 20.93 -20.92 -4.99
CA VAL A 368 22.02 -21.67 -4.35
C VAL A 368 23.20 -21.63 -5.31
N ASP A 369 24.33 -21.11 -4.85
CA ASP A 369 25.57 -21.11 -5.62
C ASP A 369 26.12 -22.54 -5.67
N GLN A 370 26.44 -23.01 -6.89
CA GLN A 370 26.93 -24.38 -7.10
C GLN A 370 28.37 -24.57 -6.60
N THR A 371 29.12 -23.48 -6.50
CA THR A 371 30.55 -23.51 -6.13
C THR A 371 30.73 -23.71 -4.62
N ASP A 372 30.03 -22.91 -3.81
CA ASP A 372 30.18 -22.95 -2.34
C ASP A 372 28.97 -23.59 -1.63
N ARG A 373 27.93 -23.98 -2.36
CA ARG A 373 26.66 -24.57 -1.89
C ARG A 373 25.91 -23.68 -0.91
N ARG A 374 26.20 -22.39 -0.89
CA ARG A 374 25.49 -21.41 -0.05
C ARG A 374 24.28 -20.85 -0.74
N SER A 375 23.26 -20.52 0.06
CA SER A 375 22.08 -19.83 -0.43
C SER A 375 22.28 -18.32 -0.29
N TYR A 376 22.10 -17.61 -1.40
CA TYR A 376 22.15 -16.16 -1.48
C TYR A 376 20.75 -15.63 -1.75
N GLU A 377 20.35 -14.57 -1.05
CA GLU A 377 19.05 -13.94 -1.17
C GLU A 377 19.25 -12.42 -1.28
N VAL A 378 18.49 -11.80 -2.17
CA VAL A 378 18.36 -10.34 -2.34
C VAL A 378 16.99 -9.93 -1.90
N ASP A 379 16.87 -8.89 -1.08
CA ASP A 379 15.63 -8.54 -0.39
C ASP A 379 14.51 -8.15 -1.35
N PHE A 380 14.81 -7.32 -2.37
CA PHE A 380 13.84 -6.92 -3.39
C PHE A 380 14.46 -6.90 -4.79
N LEU A 381 13.60 -7.09 -5.78
CA LEU A 381 13.89 -6.91 -7.21
C LEU A 381 12.82 -5.98 -7.78
N ILE A 382 13.25 -4.97 -8.51
CA ILE A 382 12.35 -4.14 -9.32
C ILE A 382 12.84 -4.16 -10.78
N ALA A 383 11.91 -3.99 -11.72
CA ALA A 383 12.24 -3.92 -13.13
C ALA A 383 12.02 -2.49 -13.64
N ASP A 384 12.96 -2.02 -14.43
CA ASP A 384 12.82 -0.83 -15.25
C ASP A 384 13.00 -1.25 -16.73
N SER A 385 11.89 -1.16 -17.49
CA SER A 385 11.80 -1.42 -18.94
C SER A 385 12.60 -2.61 -19.48
N LYS A 386 13.92 -2.59 -19.37
CA LYS A 386 14.85 -3.60 -19.95
C LYS A 386 15.79 -4.23 -18.93
N ARG A 387 15.79 -3.74 -17.70
CA ARG A 387 16.74 -4.13 -16.66
C ARG A 387 16.06 -4.48 -15.36
N VAL A 388 16.78 -5.22 -14.54
CA VAL A 388 16.38 -5.59 -13.19
C VAL A 388 17.34 -4.94 -12.21
N MET A 389 16.80 -4.27 -11.22
CA MET A 389 17.55 -3.62 -10.16
C MET A 389 17.36 -4.40 -8.85
N PRO A 390 18.38 -5.13 -8.40
CA PRO A 390 18.35 -5.78 -7.10
C PRO A 390 18.62 -4.77 -5.99
N ILE A 391 17.88 -4.95 -4.88
CA ILE A 391 17.91 -4.07 -3.72
C ILE A 391 18.16 -4.88 -2.47
N GLU A 392 19.17 -4.51 -1.70
CA GLU A 392 19.50 -5.08 -0.40
C GLU A 392 19.26 -4.04 0.70
N VAL A 393 18.60 -4.40 1.80
CA VAL A 393 18.30 -3.49 2.92
C VAL A 393 19.20 -3.78 4.11
N LYS A 394 19.93 -2.77 4.58
CA LYS A 394 20.86 -2.86 5.70
C LYS A 394 20.50 -1.93 6.85
N SER A 395 20.25 -2.48 8.03
CA SER A 395 19.94 -1.71 9.25
C SER A 395 21.13 -1.41 10.15
N GLY A 396 22.26 -2.09 9.91
CA GLY A 396 23.45 -2.00 10.74
C GLY A 396 24.60 -1.19 10.13
N GLN A 397 25.74 -1.16 10.83
CA GLN A 397 26.97 -0.50 10.35
C GLN A 397 27.61 -1.22 9.16
N SER A 398 27.34 -2.53 9.02
CA SER A 398 27.91 -3.35 7.94
C SER A 398 27.24 -3.00 6.61
N THR A 399 28.07 -2.66 5.63
CA THR A 399 27.68 -2.45 4.23
C THR A 399 28.05 -3.65 3.35
N LYS A 400 28.36 -4.82 3.95
CA LYS A 400 28.67 -6.03 3.18
C LYS A 400 27.47 -6.46 2.36
N HIS A 401 27.66 -6.66 1.06
CA HIS A 401 26.63 -6.94 0.06
C HIS A 401 26.94 -8.19 -0.78
N ALA A 402 27.63 -9.18 -0.18
CA ALA A 402 28.05 -10.39 -0.90
C ALA A 402 26.92 -11.16 -1.60
N SER A 403 25.68 -11.11 -1.05
CA SER A 403 24.51 -11.69 -1.74
C SER A 403 24.17 -10.93 -3.01
N LEU A 404 24.23 -9.60 -2.95
CA LEU A 404 23.96 -8.72 -4.07
C LEU A 404 25.00 -8.91 -5.18
N ASP A 405 26.31 -8.94 -4.83
CA ASP A 405 27.39 -9.15 -5.79
C ASP A 405 27.24 -10.50 -6.48
N ARG A 406 27.04 -11.57 -5.73
CA ARG A 406 26.83 -12.91 -6.28
C ARG A 406 25.59 -13.02 -7.14
N TYR A 407 24.56 -12.25 -6.82
CA TYR A 407 23.34 -12.18 -7.61
C TYR A 407 23.59 -11.46 -8.94
N ALA A 408 24.30 -10.34 -8.91
CA ALA A 408 24.67 -9.58 -10.09
C ALA A 408 25.62 -10.38 -11.01
N ASP A 409 26.67 -11.03 -10.46
CA ASP A 409 27.56 -11.88 -11.22
C ASP A 409 26.85 -13.01 -11.97
N LYS A 410 25.79 -13.56 -11.36
CA LYS A 410 25.03 -14.66 -11.93
C LYS A 410 24.06 -14.23 -13.04
N TYR A 411 23.54 -13.02 -12.96
CA TYR A 411 22.50 -12.49 -13.82
C TYR A 411 22.92 -11.17 -14.49
N ASP A 412 24.22 -11.06 -14.84
CA ASP A 412 24.86 -9.88 -15.41
C ASP A 412 24.19 -9.37 -16.69
N GLU A 413 23.56 -10.27 -17.46
CA GLU A 413 22.80 -9.91 -18.67
C GLU A 413 21.67 -8.90 -18.40
N TRP A 414 21.06 -8.92 -17.18
CA TRP A 414 19.88 -8.13 -16.85
C TRP A 414 20.13 -7.02 -15.84
N ILE A 415 21.30 -7.02 -15.16
CA ILE A 415 21.59 -6.15 -14.03
C ILE A 415 22.69 -5.15 -14.41
N ASP A 416 22.32 -3.86 -14.49
CA ASP A 416 23.28 -2.77 -14.69
C ASP A 416 23.52 -1.98 -13.42
N GLN A 417 22.53 -1.87 -12.55
CA GLN A 417 22.58 -1.05 -11.35
C GLN A 417 22.03 -1.82 -10.16
N MET A 418 22.68 -1.69 -9.03
CA MET A 418 22.33 -2.32 -7.76
C MET A 418 22.12 -1.25 -6.69
N TYR A 419 21.23 -1.53 -5.75
CA TYR A 419 20.97 -0.62 -4.63
C TYR A 419 21.20 -1.27 -3.29
N VAL A 420 21.92 -0.57 -2.41
CA VAL A 420 21.96 -0.86 -0.98
C VAL A 420 21.22 0.26 -0.25
N VAL A 421 20.04 -0.09 0.28
CA VAL A 421 19.23 0.83 1.08
C VAL A 421 19.66 0.72 2.54
N HIS A 422 20.09 1.82 3.14
CA HIS A 422 20.67 1.82 4.48
C HIS A 422 20.36 3.10 5.27
N THR A 423 20.94 3.24 6.46
CA THR A 423 20.70 4.41 7.33
C THR A 423 21.77 5.51 7.21
N LYS A 424 22.75 5.36 6.32
CA LYS A 424 23.79 6.37 6.06
C LYS A 424 23.41 7.21 4.85
N ASP A 425 24.18 8.24 4.57
CA ASP A 425 23.96 9.16 3.45
C ASP A 425 24.27 8.50 2.08
N LEU A 426 23.80 9.12 1.01
CA LEU A 426 23.96 8.66 -0.37
C LEU A 426 25.44 8.56 -0.75
N ARG A 427 25.80 7.46 -1.39
CA ARG A 427 27.14 7.22 -1.96
C ARG A 427 27.02 6.36 -3.21
N VAL A 428 27.84 6.61 -4.20
CA VAL A 428 27.96 5.82 -5.41
C VAL A 428 29.32 5.14 -5.45
N ASP A 429 29.33 3.85 -5.87
CA ASP A 429 30.55 3.06 -6.00
C ASP A 429 30.40 2.15 -7.25
N GLY A 430 30.80 2.68 -8.42
CA GLY A 430 30.54 2.02 -9.70
C GLY A 430 29.05 1.86 -9.96
N ASP A 431 28.63 0.61 -10.25
CA ASP A 431 27.23 0.25 -10.51
C ASP A 431 26.40 0.06 -9.21
N LEU A 432 27.03 0.21 -8.05
CA LEU A 432 26.41 0.09 -6.76
C LEU A 432 26.07 1.45 -6.16
N VAL A 433 24.80 1.70 -5.93
CA VAL A 433 24.29 2.93 -5.35
C VAL A 433 23.80 2.66 -3.92
N TYR A 434 24.44 3.30 -2.96
CA TYR A 434 23.99 3.29 -1.57
C TYR A 434 23.07 4.47 -1.36
N ILE A 435 21.81 4.21 -1.01
CA ILE A 435 20.82 5.25 -0.75
C ILE A 435 20.32 5.20 0.69
N PRO A 436 20.08 6.36 1.30
CA PRO A 436 19.37 6.42 2.57
C PRO A 436 17.96 5.84 2.42
N VAL A 437 17.47 5.17 3.46
CA VAL A 437 16.15 4.51 3.43
C VAL A 437 14.99 5.43 3.06
N TYR A 438 15.06 6.71 3.41
CA TYR A 438 14.05 7.70 3.04
C TYR A 438 14.00 8.02 1.53
N MET A 439 15.04 7.63 0.76
CA MET A 439 15.05 7.76 -0.70
C MET A 439 14.47 6.55 -1.44
N ALA A 440 14.14 5.47 -0.74
CA ALA A 440 13.51 4.30 -1.37
C ALA A 440 12.20 4.61 -2.10
N MET A 441 11.54 5.71 -1.78
CA MET A 441 10.34 6.22 -2.46
C MET A 441 10.59 6.76 -3.87
N PHE A 442 11.84 6.82 -4.31
CA PHE A 442 12.23 7.28 -5.64
C PHE A 442 12.73 6.16 -6.58
N LEU A 443 12.79 4.95 -6.03
CA LEU A 443 13.10 3.76 -6.80
C LEU A 443 11.96 3.33 -7.70
#